data_bc587a87e93efc0327e5434cf24853dd
#
_entry.id   bc587a87e93efc0327e5434cf24853dd
#
_cell.length_a   1.000
_cell.length_b   1.000
_cell.length_c   1.000
_cell.angle_alpha   90.00
_cell.angle_beta   90.00
_cell.angle_gamma   90.00
#
_symmetry.space_group_name_H-M   'P 1'
#
loop_
_entity.id
_entity.type
_entity.pdbx_description
1 polymer ?
#
loop_
_entity_poly.entity_id
_entity_poly.type
_entity_poly.pdbx_seq_one_letter_code
_entity_poly.pdbx_strand_id
1 'polypeptide(L)'
;MGNHQKEIFLVLSIFLTGFQCVWAQTTQKGIVVEMSSNNKPVAGAEIKVAGASPTDSDQEGRFILNFTASLPGDPLMINDIYKKGFKIVNYEKVANWNISSASELKIVLGRTEVISALRKKYYDIGESNSEKEYRKTLAELEELKKQNALSAVE
;
A
#
# COMPACT_ATOMS: atom_id res chain seq x y z
N MET A 1 -34.84 -57.73 8.70
CA MET A 1 -34.30 -56.55 9.44
C MET A 1 -32.86 -56.29 8.99
N GLY A 2 -32.63 -55.64 7.88
CA GLY A 2 -31.25 -55.48 7.38
C GLY A 2 -31.02 -54.35 6.40
N ASN A 3 -32.04 -53.75 5.80
CA ASN A 3 -31.80 -52.74 4.75
C ASN A 3 -31.85 -51.28 5.24
N HIS A 4 -32.60 -50.96 6.29
CA HIS A 4 -32.69 -49.58 6.79
C HIS A 4 -31.41 -49.08 7.47
N GLN A 5 -30.61 -49.96 8.07
CA GLN A 5 -29.34 -49.52 8.70
C GLN A 5 -28.28 -49.13 7.69
N LYS A 6 -28.24 -49.70 6.50
CA LYS A 6 -27.26 -49.35 5.46
C LYS A 6 -27.55 -48.00 4.81
N GLU A 7 -28.82 -47.64 4.68
CA GLU A 7 -29.18 -46.32 4.12
C GLU A 7 -28.88 -45.15 5.06
N ILE A 8 -29.05 -45.36 6.39
CA ILE A 8 -28.73 -44.34 7.39
C ILE A 8 -27.24 -44.07 7.42
N PHE A 9 -26.38 -45.09 7.27
CA PHE A 9 -24.94 -44.90 7.21
C PHE A 9 -24.48 -44.17 5.96
N LEU A 10 -25.13 -44.38 4.83
CA LEU A 10 -24.82 -43.72 3.56
C LEU A 10 -25.18 -42.21 3.59
N VAL A 11 -26.34 -41.87 4.17
CA VAL A 11 -26.77 -40.46 4.30
C VAL A 11 -25.91 -39.71 5.30
N LEU A 12 -25.50 -40.35 6.40
CA LEU A 12 -24.64 -39.75 7.40
C LEU A 12 -23.20 -39.48 6.86
N SER A 13 -22.73 -40.38 5.97
CA SER A 13 -21.39 -40.22 5.33
C SER A 13 -21.34 -39.04 4.36
N ILE A 14 -22.45 -38.71 3.69
CA ILE A 14 -22.53 -37.58 2.76
C ILE A 14 -22.53 -36.22 3.51
N PHE A 15 -23.06 -36.17 4.74
CA PHE A 15 -23.07 -34.96 5.53
C PHE A 15 -21.72 -34.62 6.16
N LEU A 16 -20.79 -35.57 6.33
CA LEU A 16 -19.47 -35.33 6.92
C LEU A 16 -18.43 -34.79 5.92
N THR A 17 -18.66 -34.87 4.61
CA THR A 17 -17.71 -34.42 3.59
C THR A 17 -17.90 -32.96 3.12
N GLY A 18 -18.93 -32.27 3.61
CA GLY A 18 -19.37 -30.95 3.12
C GLY A 18 -18.76 -29.72 3.81
N PHE A 19 -18.05 -29.85 4.92
CA PHE A 19 -17.45 -28.70 5.60
C PHE A 19 -15.96 -28.53 5.25
N GLN A 20 -15.67 -28.30 3.99
CA GLN A 20 -14.42 -27.66 3.64
C GLN A 20 -14.61 -26.17 3.95
N CYS A 21 -14.11 -25.72 5.12
CA CYS A 21 -13.93 -24.30 5.40
C CYS A 21 -12.96 -23.74 4.35
N VAL A 22 -13.48 -23.16 3.29
CA VAL A 22 -12.71 -22.31 2.38
C VAL A 22 -12.36 -21.08 3.20
N TRP A 23 -11.16 -21.04 3.74
CA TRP A 23 -10.60 -19.84 4.34
C TRP A 23 -10.45 -18.83 3.21
N ALA A 24 -11.36 -17.88 3.14
CA ALA A 24 -11.26 -16.78 2.20
C ALA A 24 -10.01 -15.98 2.58
N GLN A 25 -8.95 -16.11 1.78
CA GLN A 25 -7.71 -15.37 1.98
C GLN A 25 -7.97 -13.90 1.65
N THR A 26 -7.79 -13.02 2.64
CA THR A 26 -7.91 -11.58 2.42
C THR A 26 -6.71 -11.08 1.63
N THR A 27 -6.98 -10.32 0.58
CA THR A 27 -5.95 -9.76 -0.28
C THR A 27 -6.06 -8.25 -0.36
N GLN A 28 -4.92 -7.55 -0.41
CA GLN A 28 -4.83 -6.13 -0.75
C GLN A 28 -4.00 -5.98 -2.00
N LYS A 29 -4.58 -5.41 -3.05
CA LYS A 29 -3.85 -5.01 -4.25
C LYS A 29 -3.30 -3.60 -4.08
N GLY A 30 -2.16 -3.33 -4.69
CA GLY A 30 -1.59 -2.00 -4.66
C GLY A 30 -0.65 -1.71 -5.83
N ILE A 31 -0.28 -0.45 -5.94
CA ILE A 31 0.67 0.05 -6.95
C ILE A 31 1.69 0.97 -6.30
N VAL A 32 2.94 0.81 -6.68
CA VAL A 32 4.06 1.69 -6.30
C VAL A 32 4.39 2.57 -7.48
N VAL A 33 4.36 3.88 -7.28
CA VAL A 33 4.67 4.87 -8.32
C VAL A 33 5.71 5.86 -7.85
N GLU A 34 6.48 6.42 -8.79
CA GLU A 34 7.41 7.50 -8.53
C GLU A 34 6.67 8.83 -8.41
N MET A 35 7.10 9.67 -7.47
CA MET A 35 6.68 11.06 -7.34
C MET A 35 7.12 11.85 -8.58
N SER A 36 6.27 11.88 -9.59
CA SER A 36 6.49 12.59 -10.85
C SER A 36 5.15 12.91 -11.50
N SER A 37 5.15 13.86 -12.44
CA SER A 37 3.93 14.24 -13.20
C SER A 37 3.23 13.06 -13.90
N ASN A 38 3.98 12.00 -14.21
CA ASN A 38 3.46 10.85 -14.96
C ASN A 38 3.22 9.61 -14.07
N ASN A 39 3.41 9.70 -12.74
CA ASN A 39 3.25 8.54 -11.83
C ASN A 39 3.91 7.27 -12.38
N LYS A 40 5.18 7.35 -12.78
CA LYS A 40 5.91 6.19 -13.32
C LYS A 40 5.86 5.02 -12.35
N PRO A 41 5.60 3.79 -12.82
CA PRO A 41 5.67 2.63 -11.97
C PRO A 41 7.08 2.41 -11.42
N VAL A 42 7.17 1.95 -10.19
CA VAL A 42 8.45 1.60 -9.53
C VAL A 42 8.46 0.10 -9.29
N ALA A 43 9.30 -0.61 -10.05
CA ALA A 43 9.51 -2.05 -9.91
C ALA A 43 10.49 -2.38 -8.78
N GLY A 44 10.32 -3.56 -8.15
CA GLY A 44 11.22 -4.10 -7.14
C GLY A 44 11.28 -3.24 -5.87
N ALA A 45 10.20 -2.58 -5.51
CA ALA A 45 10.03 -2.00 -4.19
C ALA A 45 9.52 -3.10 -3.24
N GLU A 46 10.24 -3.38 -2.17
CA GLU A 46 9.87 -4.38 -1.16
C GLU A 46 8.83 -3.77 -0.21
N ILE A 47 7.72 -4.46 -0.03
CA ILE A 47 6.61 -4.05 0.84
C ILE A 47 6.47 -5.09 1.96
N LYS A 48 6.63 -4.66 3.20
CA LYS A 48 6.47 -5.47 4.40
C LYS A 48 5.35 -4.91 5.27
N VAL A 49 4.34 -5.72 5.51
CA VAL A 49 3.22 -5.39 6.39
C VAL A 49 2.97 -6.51 7.39
N ALA A 50 2.40 -6.19 8.53
CA ALA A 50 2.04 -7.21 9.51
C ALA A 50 0.93 -8.12 8.95
N GLY A 51 1.04 -9.41 9.20
CA GLY A 51 0.03 -10.41 8.81
C GLY A 51 0.06 -10.85 7.35
N ALA A 52 1.00 -10.35 6.54
CA ALA A 52 1.24 -10.81 5.17
C ALA A 52 2.72 -11.13 4.92
N SER A 53 2.99 -12.00 3.96
CA SER A 53 4.37 -12.24 3.50
C SER A 53 4.91 -11.00 2.77
N PRO A 54 6.21 -10.68 2.93
CA PRO A 54 6.85 -9.63 2.14
C PRO A 54 6.63 -9.86 0.64
N THR A 55 6.42 -8.79 -0.10
CA THR A 55 6.23 -8.83 -1.56
C THR A 55 6.99 -7.70 -2.23
N ASP A 56 7.39 -7.91 -3.48
CA ASP A 56 8.01 -6.91 -4.32
C ASP A 56 7.01 -6.41 -5.36
N SER A 57 7.12 -5.13 -5.72
CA SER A 57 6.37 -4.60 -6.86
C SER A 57 6.94 -5.12 -8.19
N ASP A 58 6.04 -5.45 -9.13
CA ASP A 58 6.39 -5.93 -10.48
C ASP A 58 6.85 -4.79 -11.42
N GLN A 59 7.02 -5.08 -12.73
CA GLN A 59 7.45 -4.12 -13.74
C GLN A 59 6.48 -2.96 -13.93
N GLU A 60 5.20 -3.19 -13.70
CA GLU A 60 4.11 -2.22 -13.73
C GLU A 60 3.90 -1.53 -12.37
N GLY A 61 4.79 -1.79 -11.39
CA GLY A 61 4.72 -1.28 -10.03
C GLY A 61 3.64 -1.92 -9.17
N ARG A 62 2.95 -2.97 -9.64
CA ARG A 62 1.85 -3.61 -8.93
C ARG A 62 2.35 -4.61 -7.91
N PHE A 63 1.60 -4.78 -6.83
CA PHE A 63 1.88 -5.80 -5.82
C PHE A 63 0.57 -6.35 -5.22
N ILE A 64 0.65 -7.50 -4.60
CA ILE A 64 -0.46 -8.15 -3.90
C ILE A 64 0.04 -8.60 -2.53
N LEU A 65 -0.65 -8.17 -1.48
CA LEU A 65 -0.46 -8.65 -0.12
C LEU A 65 -1.52 -9.72 0.17
N ASN A 66 -1.07 -10.88 0.64
CA ASN A 66 -1.95 -11.99 1.03
C ASN A 66 -1.91 -12.13 2.55
N PHE A 67 -3.04 -11.89 3.20
CA PHE A 67 -3.17 -11.94 4.64
C PHE A 67 -3.65 -13.31 5.11
N THR A 68 -3.06 -13.81 6.18
CA THR A 68 -3.42 -15.11 6.76
C THR A 68 -4.52 -15.02 7.82
N ALA A 69 -4.64 -13.87 8.50
CA ALA A 69 -5.56 -13.70 9.62
C ALA A 69 -6.33 -12.36 9.62
N SER A 70 -5.87 -11.35 8.86
CA SER A 70 -6.53 -10.05 8.80
C SER A 70 -7.78 -10.08 7.93
N LEU A 71 -8.78 -9.29 8.31
CA LEU A 71 -10.06 -9.18 7.61
C LEU A 71 -10.14 -7.87 6.80
N PRO A 72 -11.02 -7.80 5.78
CA PRO A 72 -11.34 -6.53 5.14
C PRO A 72 -11.86 -5.52 6.17
N GLY A 73 -11.31 -4.29 6.15
CA GLY A 73 -11.62 -3.24 7.12
C GLY A 73 -10.60 -3.11 8.25
N ASP A 74 -9.77 -4.11 8.49
CA ASP A 74 -8.68 -4.02 9.48
C ASP A 74 -7.64 -2.97 9.03
N PRO A 75 -6.98 -2.27 9.99
CA PRO A 75 -5.94 -1.32 9.65
C PRO A 75 -4.72 -2.02 9.06
N LEU A 76 -4.15 -1.44 8.01
CA LEU A 76 -2.92 -1.91 7.39
C LEU A 76 -1.72 -1.48 8.23
N MET A 77 -1.05 -2.43 8.88
CA MET A 77 0.13 -2.17 9.72
C MET A 77 1.40 -2.30 8.88
N ILE A 78 1.99 -1.17 8.49
CA ILE A 78 3.22 -1.12 7.69
C ILE A 78 4.42 -1.37 8.61
N ASN A 79 5.24 -2.35 8.27
CA ASN A 79 6.52 -2.59 8.92
C ASN A 79 7.65 -1.86 8.18
N ASP A 80 7.67 -1.96 6.84
CA ASP A 80 8.68 -1.32 6.00
C ASP A 80 8.21 -1.23 4.54
N ILE A 81 8.65 -0.19 3.84
CA ILE A 81 8.56 -0.06 2.39
C ILE A 81 9.92 0.42 1.91
N TYR A 82 10.65 -0.46 1.24
CA TYR A 82 12.03 -0.21 0.86
C TYR A 82 12.27 -0.26 -0.65
N LYS A 83 12.94 0.75 -1.14
CA LYS A 83 13.59 0.79 -2.46
C LYS A 83 14.84 1.64 -2.39
N LYS A 84 15.98 1.09 -2.81
CA LYS A 84 17.26 1.82 -2.81
C LYS A 84 17.15 3.14 -3.57
N GLY A 85 17.54 4.24 -2.93
CA GLY A 85 17.50 5.59 -3.52
C GLY A 85 16.12 6.26 -3.50
N PHE A 86 15.13 5.67 -2.84
CA PHE A 86 13.79 6.22 -2.71
C PHE A 86 13.37 6.35 -1.24
N LYS A 87 12.40 7.22 -1.00
CA LYS A 87 11.67 7.37 0.26
C LYS A 87 10.19 7.44 -0.01
N ILE A 88 9.38 6.90 0.89
CA ILE A 88 7.93 7.06 0.83
C ILE A 88 7.55 8.52 1.10
N VAL A 89 6.66 9.08 0.28
CA VAL A 89 6.19 10.47 0.40
C VAL A 89 4.76 10.58 0.89
N ASN A 90 3.94 9.57 0.73
CA ASN A 90 2.55 9.55 1.20
C ASN A 90 2.34 8.60 2.40
N TYR A 91 3.32 8.56 3.31
CA TYR A 91 3.32 7.63 4.45
C TYR A 91 2.04 7.71 5.29
N GLU A 92 1.58 8.89 5.66
CA GLU A 92 0.37 9.06 6.47
C GLU A 92 -0.88 8.45 5.81
N LYS A 93 -1.03 8.66 4.50
CA LYS A 93 -2.14 8.09 3.74
C LYS A 93 -2.08 6.56 3.73
N VAL A 94 -0.89 5.99 3.61
CA VAL A 94 -0.68 4.54 3.59
C VAL A 94 -0.83 3.95 5.00
N ALA A 95 -0.32 4.64 6.04
CA ALA A 95 -0.44 4.22 7.44
C ALA A 95 -1.88 4.22 7.97
N ASN A 96 -2.74 5.09 7.41
CA ASN A 96 -4.17 5.16 7.74
C ASN A 96 -5.05 4.33 6.79
N TRP A 97 -4.46 3.41 6.02
CA TRP A 97 -5.20 2.55 5.10
C TRP A 97 -5.86 1.38 5.82
N ASN A 98 -7.08 1.07 5.42
CA ASN A 98 -7.76 -0.16 5.84
C ASN A 98 -7.70 -1.19 4.71
N ILE A 99 -7.45 -2.45 5.06
CA ILE A 99 -7.35 -3.57 4.12
C ILE A 99 -8.66 -3.68 3.32
N SER A 100 -8.57 -3.69 2.00
CA SER A 100 -9.72 -3.74 1.11
C SER A 100 -9.37 -4.47 -0.19
N SER A 101 -10.15 -5.48 -0.54
CA SER A 101 -10.05 -6.13 -1.84
C SER A 101 -10.63 -5.31 -2.99
N ALA A 102 -11.47 -4.31 -2.67
CA ALA A 102 -12.16 -3.46 -3.64
C ALA A 102 -11.37 -2.21 -4.02
N SER A 103 -10.40 -1.79 -3.18
CA SER A 103 -9.62 -0.56 -3.38
C SER A 103 -8.15 -0.87 -3.58
N GLU A 104 -7.50 -0.16 -4.48
CA GLU A 104 -6.07 -0.30 -4.74
C GLU A 104 -5.27 0.64 -3.84
N LEU A 105 -4.31 0.10 -3.09
CA LEU A 105 -3.39 0.87 -2.26
C LEU A 105 -2.33 1.54 -3.14
N LYS A 106 -2.29 2.87 -3.16
CA LYS A 106 -1.26 3.61 -3.89
C LYS A 106 -0.14 4.05 -2.95
N ILE A 107 1.07 3.55 -3.20
CA ILE A 107 2.31 3.96 -2.54
C ILE A 107 3.07 4.89 -3.48
N VAL A 108 3.45 6.07 -2.99
CA VAL A 108 4.23 7.04 -3.76
C VAL A 108 5.63 7.12 -3.18
N LEU A 109 6.63 6.85 -4.02
CA LEU A 109 8.04 6.92 -3.68
C LEU A 109 8.69 8.12 -4.38
N GLY A 110 9.40 8.93 -3.63
CA GLY A 110 10.21 10.01 -4.18
C GLY A 110 11.70 9.67 -4.12
N ARG A 111 12.46 10.07 -5.14
CA ARG A 111 13.91 9.93 -5.11
C ARG A 111 14.50 10.70 -3.95
N THR A 112 15.36 10.07 -3.17
CA THR A 112 15.97 10.67 -1.98
C THR A 112 16.65 12.02 -2.27
N GLU A 113 17.30 12.14 -3.41
CA GLU A 113 17.97 13.37 -3.86
C GLU A 113 16.97 14.51 -4.10
N VAL A 114 15.84 14.21 -4.78
CA VAL A 114 14.78 15.18 -5.06
C VAL A 114 14.11 15.65 -3.77
N ILE A 115 13.78 14.71 -2.88
CA ILE A 115 13.16 15.02 -1.58
C ILE A 115 14.11 15.87 -0.73
N SER A 116 15.41 15.53 -0.70
CA SER A 116 16.41 16.28 0.05
C SER A 116 16.59 17.70 -0.50
N ALA A 117 16.59 17.84 -1.83
CA ALA A 117 16.66 19.15 -2.48
C ALA A 117 15.42 20.02 -2.19
N LEU A 118 14.21 19.41 -2.24
CA LEU A 118 12.97 20.11 -1.90
C LEU A 118 12.94 20.54 -0.43
N ARG A 119 13.35 19.65 0.49
CA ARG A 119 13.44 19.98 1.92
C ARG A 119 14.41 21.11 2.17
N LYS A 120 15.63 21.04 1.59
CA LYS A 120 16.61 22.11 1.71
C LYS A 120 16.02 23.42 1.21
N LYS A 121 15.41 23.43 0.02
CA LYS A 121 14.79 24.62 -0.55
C LYS A 121 13.68 25.20 0.36
N TYR A 122 12.88 24.32 1.00
CA TYR A 122 11.85 24.74 1.95
C TYR A 122 12.43 25.36 3.22
N TYR A 123 13.51 24.81 3.78
CA TYR A 123 14.18 25.38 4.96
C TYR A 123 14.93 26.65 4.64
N ASP A 124 15.65 26.70 3.51
CA ASP A 124 16.39 27.88 3.07
C ASP A 124 15.46 29.10 2.83
N ILE A 125 14.19 28.87 2.52
CA ILE A 125 13.18 29.93 2.37
C ILE A 125 12.75 30.51 3.72
N GLY A 126 12.64 29.68 4.76
CA GLY A 126 12.36 30.16 6.12
C GLY A 126 13.43 31.11 6.64
N GLU A 127 14.65 31.04 6.09
CA GLU A 127 15.78 31.92 6.40
C GLU A 127 15.95 33.09 5.41
N SER A 128 15.34 32.98 4.20
CA SER A 128 15.45 34.05 3.19
C SER A 128 14.35 35.12 3.40
N ASN A 129 14.77 36.37 3.56
CA ASN A 129 13.89 37.53 3.66
C ASN A 129 13.21 37.92 2.32
N SER A 130 13.22 37.04 1.32
CA SER A 130 12.67 37.29 -0.02
C SER A 130 11.26 36.69 -0.17
N GLU A 131 10.25 37.55 0.02
CA GLU A 131 8.83 37.16 -0.20
C GLU A 131 8.58 36.60 -1.60
N LYS A 132 9.34 37.04 -2.60
CA LYS A 132 9.19 36.53 -3.98
C LYS A 132 9.62 35.07 -4.13
N GLU A 133 10.72 34.66 -3.50
CA GLU A 133 11.18 33.28 -3.50
C GLU A 133 10.25 32.39 -2.68
N TYR A 134 9.79 32.87 -1.54
CA TYR A 134 8.79 32.20 -0.71
C TYR A 134 7.52 31.85 -1.52
N ARG A 135 6.92 32.86 -2.20
CA ARG A 135 5.72 32.66 -3.03
C ARG A 135 5.96 31.68 -4.20
N LYS A 136 7.13 31.76 -4.85
CA LYS A 136 7.47 30.84 -5.94
C LYS A 136 7.54 29.39 -5.45
N THR A 137 8.18 29.15 -4.31
CA THR A 137 8.33 27.80 -3.78
C THR A 137 7.04 27.26 -3.18
N LEU A 138 6.18 28.11 -2.57
CA LEU A 138 4.84 27.71 -2.20
C LEU A 138 4.03 27.24 -3.41
N ALA A 139 4.10 27.97 -4.52
CA ALA A 139 3.40 27.55 -5.75
C ALA A 139 3.93 26.22 -6.30
N GLU A 140 5.24 25.99 -6.27
CA GLU A 140 5.85 24.71 -6.65
C GLU A 140 5.41 23.57 -5.70
N LEU A 141 5.32 23.82 -4.39
CA LEU A 141 4.85 22.86 -3.39
C LEU A 141 3.35 22.55 -3.55
N GLU A 142 2.53 23.56 -3.81
CA GLU A 142 1.09 23.37 -4.08
C GLU A 142 0.84 22.54 -5.34
N GLU A 143 1.63 22.77 -6.40
CA GLU A 143 1.54 21.98 -7.61
C GLU A 143 1.92 20.50 -7.35
N LEU A 144 2.96 20.27 -6.58
CA LEU A 144 3.36 18.93 -6.15
C LEU A 144 2.31 18.27 -5.24
N LYS A 145 1.63 19.04 -4.36
CA LYS A 145 0.48 18.57 -3.57
C LYS A 145 -0.69 18.15 -4.46
N LYS A 146 -1.04 18.97 -5.46
CA LYS A 146 -2.10 18.65 -6.44
C LYS A 146 -1.82 17.36 -7.20
N GLN A 147 -0.55 17.07 -7.47
CA GLN A 147 -0.12 15.81 -8.11
C GLN A 147 -0.14 14.59 -7.16
N ASN A 148 -0.72 14.70 -5.95
CA ASN A 148 -0.70 13.68 -4.90
C ASN A 148 0.70 13.21 -4.46
N ALA A 149 1.72 14.03 -4.69
CA ALA A 149 3.10 13.68 -4.44
C ALA A 149 3.61 14.10 -3.05
N LEU A 150 2.92 14.98 -2.33
CA LEU A 150 3.45 15.64 -1.14
C LEU A 150 2.48 15.73 0.04
N SER A 151 1.67 14.73 0.33
CA SER A 151 0.95 14.71 1.61
C SER A 151 1.85 14.45 2.83
N ALA A 152 3.16 14.31 2.63
CA ALA A 152 4.10 13.88 3.67
C ALA A 152 5.27 14.86 3.91
N VAL A 153 5.18 16.12 3.49
CA VAL A 153 6.22 17.15 3.73
C VAL A 153 5.77 18.20 4.74
N GLU A 154 4.58 18.09 5.30
CA GLU A 154 4.12 18.90 6.44
C GLU A 154 4.58 18.36 7.76
#